data_f9bdfbc8bf4f967cfb301aee0595d281
#
_entry.id   f9bdfbc8bf4f967cfb301aee0595d281
#
_cell.length_a   1.000
_cell.length_b   1.000
_cell.length_c   1.000
_cell.angle_alpha   90.00
_cell.angle_beta   90.00
_cell.angle_gamma   90.00
#
_symmetry.space_group_name_H-M   'P 1'
#
loop_
_entity.id
_entity.type
_entity.pdbx_description
1 polymer ?
#
loop_
_entity_poly.entity_id
_entity_poly.type
_entity_poly.pdbx_seq_one_letter_code
_entity_poly.pdbx_strand_id
1 'polypeptide(L)'
;MKYRVGMVTVAVFVCLGATALWQQPVFASSETETYQLHMPVPQVAQAANDEQVSIMGSGVFSVNPKSTTASGTYATTASGSGTWVATQLLSFVPYGCLPAPHANFCGGKLMLQVLLTDSTSGQQFGGVMSVFCLIGNPPTSAEEGARLDIIGLNNFNRIFSGGNFYLKTT
;
A
#
# COMPACT_ATOMS: atom_id res chain seq x y z
N MET A 1 -67.69 -8.43 -64.25
CA MET A 1 -67.11 -8.98 -62.99
C MET A 1 -66.15 -7.95 -62.42
N LYS A 2 -66.59 -7.30 -61.36
CA LYS A 2 -65.77 -6.27 -60.69
C LYS A 2 -65.24 -6.85 -59.39
N TYR A 3 -63.95 -7.09 -59.30
CA TYR A 3 -63.28 -7.49 -58.02
C TYR A 3 -62.88 -6.24 -57.22
N ARG A 4 -63.41 -6.12 -56.01
CA ARG A 4 -63.01 -5.11 -55.06
C ARG A 4 -61.86 -5.70 -54.20
N VAL A 5 -60.71 -5.07 -54.29
CA VAL A 5 -59.56 -5.39 -53.42
C VAL A 5 -59.76 -4.61 -52.13
N GLY A 6 -59.97 -5.34 -51.01
CA GLY A 6 -60.02 -4.76 -49.67
C GLY A 6 -58.61 -4.56 -49.14
N MET A 7 -58.31 -3.33 -48.79
CA MET A 7 -57.05 -2.95 -48.21
C MET A 7 -57.13 -3.18 -46.64
N VAL A 8 -56.41 -4.16 -46.16
CA VAL A 8 -56.31 -4.42 -44.72
C VAL A 8 -55.10 -3.62 -44.16
N THR A 9 -55.42 -2.61 -43.41
CA THR A 9 -54.41 -1.80 -42.72
C THR A 9 -54.07 -2.48 -41.38
N VAL A 10 -52.89 -3.08 -41.29
CA VAL A 10 -52.34 -3.62 -40.00
C VAL A 10 -51.64 -2.49 -39.25
N ALA A 11 -52.22 -2.05 -38.16
CA ALA A 11 -51.61 -1.10 -37.25
C ALA A 11 -50.68 -1.85 -36.30
N VAL A 12 -49.37 -1.68 -36.48
CA VAL A 12 -48.34 -2.20 -35.53
C VAL A 12 -48.17 -1.19 -34.42
N PHE A 13 -48.68 -1.50 -33.23
CA PHE A 13 -48.37 -0.77 -31.99
C PHE A 13 -47.00 -1.17 -31.50
N VAL A 14 -45.99 -0.33 -31.69
CA VAL A 14 -44.67 -0.46 -31.03
C VAL A 14 -44.77 0.13 -29.64
N CYS A 15 -44.94 -0.72 -28.63
CA CYS A 15 -44.79 -0.33 -27.24
C CYS A 15 -43.31 -0.10 -26.93
N LEU A 16 -42.85 1.14 -27.00
CA LEU A 16 -41.54 1.57 -26.45
C LEU A 16 -41.63 1.56 -24.92
N GLY A 17 -41.33 0.40 -24.34
CA GLY A 17 -41.09 0.29 -22.88
C GLY A 17 -39.80 1.01 -22.54
N ALA A 18 -39.88 2.22 -22.01
CA ALA A 18 -38.77 2.93 -21.41
C ALA A 18 -38.46 2.25 -20.06
N THR A 19 -37.52 1.28 -20.04
CA THR A 19 -36.92 0.79 -18.83
C THR A 19 -35.95 1.85 -18.31
N ALA A 20 -36.44 2.72 -17.43
CA ALA A 20 -35.59 3.60 -16.64
C ALA A 20 -34.73 2.71 -15.73
N LEU A 21 -33.51 2.41 -16.18
CA LEU A 21 -32.49 1.84 -15.32
C LEU A 21 -32.15 2.88 -14.27
N TRP A 22 -32.70 2.69 -13.09
CA TRP A 22 -32.30 3.45 -11.90
C TRP A 22 -30.87 3.02 -11.58
N GLN A 23 -29.89 3.72 -12.14
CA GLN A 23 -28.51 3.65 -11.70
C GLN A 23 -28.48 4.25 -10.29
N GLN A 24 -28.54 3.40 -9.29
CA GLN A 24 -28.23 3.83 -7.92
C GLN A 24 -26.77 4.26 -7.91
N PRO A 25 -26.46 5.49 -7.45
CA PRO A 25 -25.09 5.87 -7.27
C PRO A 25 -24.48 4.91 -6.24
N VAL A 26 -23.52 4.09 -6.67
CA VAL A 26 -22.69 3.31 -5.78
C VAL A 26 -21.80 4.33 -5.09
N PHE A 27 -22.23 4.81 -3.94
CA PHE A 27 -21.33 5.51 -3.02
C PHE A 27 -20.35 4.44 -2.54
N ALA A 28 -19.18 4.38 -3.16
CA ALA A 28 -18.05 3.73 -2.55
C ALA A 28 -17.82 4.47 -1.23
N SER A 29 -18.21 3.88 -0.11
CA SER A 29 -17.83 4.36 1.20
C SER A 29 -16.33 4.23 1.26
N SER A 30 -15.61 5.31 1.06
CA SER A 30 -14.19 5.37 1.29
C SER A 30 -13.99 5.39 2.80
N GLU A 31 -14.09 4.23 3.43
CA GLU A 31 -13.74 4.12 4.85
C GLU A 31 -12.29 4.54 5.02
N THR A 32 -12.06 5.44 5.95
CA THR A 32 -10.72 5.83 6.34
C THR A 32 -10.07 4.65 7.05
N GLU A 33 -9.14 3.97 6.38
CA GLU A 33 -8.37 2.90 7.03
C GLU A 33 -7.07 3.48 7.56
N THR A 34 -6.89 3.35 8.87
CA THR A 34 -5.70 3.83 9.58
C THR A 34 -4.98 2.66 10.25
N TYR A 35 -3.67 2.67 10.12
CA TYR A 35 -2.79 1.63 10.62
C TYR A 35 -1.61 2.23 11.40
N GLN A 36 -1.16 1.51 12.41
CA GLN A 36 0.13 1.75 13.07
C GLN A 36 1.16 0.77 12.51
N LEU A 37 2.25 1.31 11.97
CA LEU A 37 3.43 0.54 11.59
C LEU A 37 4.29 0.29 12.82
N HIS A 38 4.70 -0.95 13.03
CA HIS A 38 5.66 -1.36 14.05
C HIS A 38 6.79 -2.18 13.43
N MET A 39 8.03 -1.71 13.59
CA MET A 39 9.27 -2.42 13.27
C MET A 39 10.10 -2.55 14.55
N PRO A 40 9.70 -3.46 15.48
CA PRO A 40 10.30 -3.56 16.82
C PRO A 40 11.69 -4.22 16.82
N VAL A 41 12.03 -4.91 15.74
CA VAL A 41 13.34 -5.54 15.51
C VAL A 41 13.97 -4.97 14.25
N PRO A 42 15.31 -5.01 14.14
CA PRO A 42 16.01 -4.55 12.95
C PRO A 42 15.52 -5.25 11.69
N GLN A 43 15.11 -4.47 10.71
CA GLN A 43 14.84 -4.93 9.35
C GLN A 43 16.16 -4.84 8.58
N VAL A 44 16.77 -5.98 8.24
CA VAL A 44 18.07 -6.00 7.57
C VAL A 44 17.91 -6.30 6.10
N ALA A 45 18.44 -5.41 5.26
CA ALA A 45 18.50 -5.62 3.82
C ALA A 45 19.91 -5.37 3.27
N GLN A 46 20.22 -5.98 2.13
CA GLN A 46 21.54 -5.90 1.49
C GLN A 46 21.42 -5.32 0.08
N ALA A 47 22.41 -4.54 -0.28
CA ALA A 47 22.63 -4.02 -1.62
C ALA A 47 23.52 -4.95 -2.46
N ALA A 48 23.61 -4.68 -3.77
CA ALA A 48 24.40 -5.49 -4.70
C ALA A 48 25.92 -5.45 -4.43
N ASN A 49 26.41 -4.42 -3.72
CA ASN A 49 27.80 -4.28 -3.29
C ASN A 49 28.07 -4.89 -1.90
N ASP A 50 27.20 -5.77 -1.42
CA ASP A 50 27.24 -6.44 -0.13
C ASP A 50 27.10 -5.52 1.10
N GLU A 51 26.90 -4.23 0.93
CA GLU A 51 26.56 -3.33 2.01
C GLU A 51 25.18 -3.69 2.58
N GLN A 52 25.06 -3.67 3.89
CA GLN A 52 23.79 -3.93 4.58
C GLN A 52 23.27 -2.64 5.23
N VAL A 53 21.95 -2.55 5.29
CA VAL A 53 21.22 -1.56 6.08
C VAL A 53 20.36 -2.26 7.12
N SER A 54 20.36 -1.71 8.32
CA SER A 54 19.48 -2.08 9.43
C SER A 54 18.51 -0.92 9.66
N ILE A 55 17.20 -1.17 9.64
CA ILE A 55 16.15 -0.16 9.74
C ILE A 55 15.23 -0.50 10.89
N MET A 56 14.91 0.48 11.72
CA MET A 56 13.90 0.38 12.80
C MET A 56 12.99 1.60 12.75
N GLY A 57 11.76 1.45 13.26
CA GLY A 57 10.87 2.60 13.37
C GLY A 57 9.42 2.22 13.63
N SER A 58 8.60 3.26 13.70
CA SER A 58 7.17 3.12 13.90
C SER A 58 6.44 4.37 13.40
N GLY A 59 5.14 4.32 13.37
CA GLY A 59 4.32 5.49 13.05
C GLY A 59 2.92 5.12 12.61
N VAL A 60 2.19 6.12 12.17
CA VAL A 60 0.81 5.97 11.72
C VAL A 60 0.72 6.28 10.24
N PHE A 61 -0.11 5.55 9.51
CA PHE A 61 -0.49 5.91 8.14
C PHE A 61 -1.97 5.65 7.90
N SER A 62 -2.57 6.49 7.06
CA SER A 62 -3.95 6.35 6.58
C SER A 62 -3.97 6.15 5.08
N VAL A 63 -4.83 5.25 4.61
CA VAL A 63 -4.93 4.91 3.18
C VAL A 63 -5.81 5.90 2.44
N ASN A 64 -6.83 6.42 3.11
CA ASN A 64 -7.77 7.38 2.52
C ASN A 64 -8.28 8.39 3.57
N PRO A 65 -7.92 9.70 3.47
CA PRO A 65 -6.90 10.23 2.58
C PRO A 65 -5.51 9.70 2.92
N LYS A 66 -4.63 9.64 1.93
CA LYS A 66 -3.25 9.17 2.16
C LYS A 66 -2.49 10.14 3.08
N SER A 67 -1.98 9.63 4.18
CA SER A 67 -1.12 10.38 5.11
C SER A 67 -0.17 9.44 5.85
N THR A 68 0.92 9.98 6.41
CA THR A 68 1.87 9.22 7.24
C THR A 68 2.63 10.14 8.20
N THR A 69 2.96 9.61 9.38
CA THR A 69 3.83 10.24 10.39
C THR A 69 4.93 9.30 10.86
N ALA A 70 5.23 8.25 10.08
CA ALA A 70 6.22 7.25 10.43
C ALA A 70 7.65 7.82 10.42
N SER A 71 8.48 7.34 11.35
CA SER A 71 9.88 7.72 11.48
C SER A 71 10.69 6.64 12.20
N GLY A 72 12.01 6.78 12.18
CA GLY A 72 12.87 5.83 12.86
C GLY A 72 14.35 6.09 12.63
N THR A 73 15.14 5.02 12.76
CA THR A 73 16.60 5.04 12.58
C THR A 73 17.04 4.08 11.49
N TYR A 74 18.19 4.35 10.91
CA TYR A 74 18.89 3.43 10.03
C TYR A 74 20.37 3.39 10.37
N ALA A 75 21.02 2.28 10.06
CA ALA A 75 22.46 2.14 10.12
C ALA A 75 22.92 1.24 8.97
N THR A 76 23.96 1.64 8.26
CA THR A 76 24.58 0.84 7.20
C THR A 76 25.95 0.33 7.65
N THR A 77 26.45 -0.71 6.98
CA THR A 77 27.77 -1.25 7.29
C THR A 77 28.94 -0.40 6.77
N ALA A 78 28.69 0.52 5.83
CA ALA A 78 29.74 1.34 5.20
C ALA A 78 29.38 2.83 5.09
N SER A 79 28.14 3.18 4.81
CA SER A 79 27.74 4.55 4.42
C SER A 79 27.23 5.42 5.56
N GLY A 80 27.25 4.94 6.81
CA GLY A 80 26.87 5.71 7.99
C GLY A 80 25.53 5.32 8.61
N SER A 81 25.04 6.18 9.50
CA SER A 81 23.81 5.95 10.24
C SER A 81 23.06 7.26 10.50
N GLY A 82 21.79 7.15 10.80
CA GLY A 82 20.98 8.34 11.06
C GLY A 82 19.52 8.06 11.35
N THR A 83 18.72 9.05 11.05
CA THR A 83 17.26 8.97 11.18
C THR A 83 16.58 9.02 9.82
N TRP A 84 15.38 8.49 9.77
CA TRP A 84 14.49 8.64 8.62
C TRP A 84 13.12 9.15 9.06
N VAL A 85 12.47 9.92 8.21
CA VAL A 85 11.08 10.33 8.36
C VAL A 85 10.33 10.05 7.07
N ALA A 86 9.12 9.53 7.17
CA ALA A 86 8.25 9.39 6.02
C ALA A 86 7.69 10.75 5.61
N THR A 87 7.86 11.11 4.35
CA THR A 87 7.35 12.36 3.78
C THR A 87 6.04 12.15 3.03
N GLN A 88 5.80 10.92 2.54
CA GLN A 88 4.59 10.58 1.80
C GLN A 88 4.27 9.08 1.89
N LEU A 89 2.99 8.73 2.01
CA LEU A 89 2.48 7.40 1.74
C LEU A 89 2.31 7.22 0.23
N LEU A 90 3.14 6.40 -0.39
CA LEU A 90 3.04 6.09 -1.83
C LEU A 90 1.92 5.07 -2.08
N SER A 91 1.96 3.94 -1.39
CA SER A 91 0.91 2.90 -1.48
C SER A 91 0.87 2.01 -0.25
N PHE A 92 -0.27 1.38 -0.04
CA PHE A 92 -0.45 0.25 0.84
C PHE A 92 -1.30 -0.81 0.13
N VAL A 93 -0.80 -2.04 0.08
CA VAL A 93 -1.51 -3.20 -0.45
C VAL A 93 -1.72 -4.17 0.71
N PRO A 94 -2.93 -4.25 1.28
CA PRO A 94 -3.19 -5.13 2.41
C PRO A 94 -3.19 -6.60 1.97
N TYR A 95 -2.65 -7.48 2.83
CA TYR A 95 -2.73 -8.93 2.69
C TYR A 95 -3.83 -9.54 3.55
N GLY A 96 -4.49 -8.71 4.37
CA GLY A 96 -5.51 -9.09 5.33
C GLY A 96 -5.00 -9.07 6.76
N CYS A 97 -5.89 -9.46 7.68
CA CYS A 97 -5.61 -9.45 9.11
C CYS A 97 -5.82 -10.84 9.70
N LEU A 98 -5.31 -11.07 10.91
CA LEU A 98 -5.56 -12.30 11.67
C LEU A 98 -7.04 -12.45 12.02
N PRO A 99 -7.53 -13.67 12.26
CA PRO A 99 -8.86 -13.87 12.82
C PRO A 99 -8.94 -13.40 14.28
N ALA A 100 -10.17 -13.21 14.77
CA ALA A 100 -10.38 -12.92 16.21
C ALA A 100 -9.67 -13.97 17.09
N PRO A 101 -9.10 -13.58 18.22
CA PRO A 101 -9.18 -12.28 18.90
C PRO A 101 -8.15 -11.24 18.42
N HIS A 102 -7.30 -11.55 17.44
CA HIS A 102 -6.21 -10.70 16.97
C HIS A 102 -6.53 -9.98 15.64
N ALA A 103 -7.79 -9.70 15.37
CA ALA A 103 -8.28 -9.18 14.09
C ALA A 103 -7.72 -7.79 13.69
N ASN A 104 -7.03 -7.09 14.59
CA ASN A 104 -6.36 -5.84 14.31
C ASN A 104 -4.89 -6.00 13.85
N PHE A 105 -4.29 -7.21 13.99
CA PHE A 105 -2.96 -7.48 13.45
C PHE A 105 -3.08 -7.81 11.97
N CYS A 106 -2.53 -6.94 11.14
CA CYS A 106 -2.67 -7.01 9.69
C CYS A 106 -1.31 -7.07 9.00
N GLY A 107 -1.28 -7.67 7.82
CA GLY A 107 -0.15 -7.68 6.93
C GLY A 107 -0.40 -6.88 5.66
N GLY A 108 0.67 -6.68 4.89
CA GLY A 108 0.61 -5.93 3.65
C GLY A 108 1.97 -5.49 3.15
N LYS A 109 1.96 -4.83 1.99
CA LYS A 109 3.11 -4.11 1.44
C LYS A 109 2.86 -2.61 1.56
N LEU A 110 3.63 -1.95 2.41
CA LEU A 110 3.65 -0.51 2.60
C LEU A 110 4.80 0.09 1.77
N MET A 111 4.55 1.17 1.04
CA MET A 111 5.58 1.96 0.35
C MET A 111 5.52 3.40 0.81
N LEU A 112 6.65 3.91 1.28
CA LEU A 112 6.84 5.26 1.80
C LEU A 112 7.91 6.00 1.00
N GLN A 113 7.67 7.25 0.69
CA GLN A 113 8.76 8.18 0.40
C GLN A 113 9.35 8.61 1.73
N VAL A 114 10.67 8.58 1.84
CA VAL A 114 11.38 8.90 3.08
C VAL A 114 12.47 9.93 2.85
N LEU A 115 12.73 10.73 3.88
CA LEU A 115 13.89 11.59 3.97
C LEU A 115 14.80 11.03 5.06
N LEU A 116 16.03 10.67 4.68
CA LEU A 116 17.05 10.19 5.59
C LEU A 116 17.96 11.37 5.95
N THR A 117 18.41 11.43 7.21
CA THR A 117 19.36 12.42 7.68
C THR A 117 20.53 11.69 8.35
N ASP A 118 21.72 11.85 7.78
CA ASP A 118 22.96 11.29 8.33
C ASP A 118 23.30 11.97 9.66
N SER A 119 23.59 11.18 10.69
CA SER A 119 23.81 11.68 12.06
C SER A 119 25.16 12.37 12.22
N THR A 120 26.13 12.10 11.36
CA THR A 120 27.48 12.66 11.42
C THR A 120 27.60 13.98 10.65
N SER A 121 27.11 14.00 9.43
CA SER A 121 27.23 15.15 8.52
C SER A 121 26.01 16.06 8.52
N GLY A 122 24.84 15.58 8.98
CA GLY A 122 23.57 16.25 8.79
C GLY A 122 23.05 16.27 7.35
N GLN A 123 23.74 15.58 6.44
CA GLN A 123 23.33 15.51 5.03
C GLN A 123 22.01 14.74 4.89
N GLN A 124 21.18 15.21 3.96
CA GLN A 124 19.86 14.60 3.72
C GLN A 124 19.82 13.90 2.37
N PHE A 125 19.14 12.77 2.34
CA PHE A 125 18.95 11.94 1.16
C PHE A 125 17.48 11.55 1.02
N GLY A 126 16.93 11.70 -0.16
CA GLY A 126 15.61 11.13 -0.48
C GLY A 126 15.71 9.64 -0.70
N GLY A 127 14.65 8.92 -0.37
CA GLY A 127 14.59 7.48 -0.59
C GLY A 127 13.17 6.94 -0.72
N VAL A 128 13.08 5.66 -1.09
CA VAL A 128 11.84 4.89 -1.06
C VAL A 128 12.03 3.68 -0.16
N MET A 129 11.16 3.55 0.84
CA MET A 129 11.14 2.41 1.74
C MET A 129 9.93 1.54 1.42
N SER A 130 10.14 0.22 1.30
CA SER A 130 9.08 -0.78 1.19
C SER A 130 9.14 -1.69 2.40
N VAL A 131 8.04 -1.80 3.14
CA VAL A 131 7.92 -2.67 4.33
C VAL A 131 6.90 -3.75 4.01
N PHE A 132 7.27 -5.00 4.28
CA PHE A 132 6.47 -6.19 3.97
C PHE A 132 6.19 -6.96 5.26
N CYS A 133 4.91 -7.21 5.53
CA CYS A 133 4.44 -8.04 6.64
C CYS A 133 3.61 -9.19 6.09
N LEU A 134 3.97 -10.42 6.42
CA LEU A 134 3.36 -11.65 5.86
C LEU A 134 2.09 -12.09 6.59
N ILE A 135 1.54 -11.30 7.52
CA ILE A 135 0.24 -11.59 8.15
C ILE A 135 -0.86 -11.55 7.09
N GLY A 136 -1.85 -12.42 7.21
CA GLY A 136 -2.99 -12.54 6.29
C GLY A 136 -2.72 -13.51 5.13
N ASN A 137 -3.00 -13.09 3.90
CA ASN A 137 -2.84 -13.89 2.69
C ASN A 137 -1.80 -13.24 1.75
N PRO A 138 -0.50 -13.25 2.10
CA PRO A 138 0.53 -12.67 1.26
C PRO A 138 0.70 -13.46 -0.04
N PRO A 139 1.18 -12.82 -1.13
CA PRO A 139 1.65 -13.54 -2.32
C PRO A 139 2.76 -14.54 -1.97
N THR A 140 2.84 -15.65 -2.68
CA THR A 140 3.84 -16.72 -2.42
C THR A 140 5.29 -16.26 -2.54
N SER A 141 5.54 -15.17 -3.27
CA SER A 141 6.87 -14.56 -3.43
C SER A 141 7.15 -13.40 -2.46
N ALA A 142 6.24 -13.13 -1.52
CA ALA A 142 6.46 -12.07 -0.55
C ALA A 142 7.50 -12.50 0.48
N GLU A 143 8.31 -11.53 0.91
CA GLU A 143 9.34 -11.70 1.95
C GLU A 143 8.97 -10.83 3.15
N GLU A 144 9.30 -11.25 4.36
CA GLU A 144 9.11 -10.46 5.58
C GLU A 144 10.29 -9.52 5.79
N GLY A 145 10.03 -8.23 6.02
CA GLY A 145 11.09 -7.25 6.31
C GLY A 145 10.93 -5.93 5.56
N ALA A 146 12.02 -5.21 5.39
CA ALA A 146 12.02 -3.94 4.67
C ALA A 146 13.12 -3.87 3.61
N ARG A 147 12.88 -3.06 2.57
CA ARG A 147 13.83 -2.65 1.54
C ARG A 147 13.95 -1.15 1.57
N LEU A 148 15.13 -0.63 1.25
CA LEU A 148 15.40 0.81 1.21
C LEU A 148 16.21 1.13 -0.04
N ASP A 149 15.68 2.01 -0.85
CA ASP A 149 16.40 2.64 -1.97
C ASP A 149 16.76 4.07 -1.56
N ILE A 150 18.05 4.38 -1.44
CA ILE A 150 18.56 5.72 -1.14
C ILE A 150 19.03 6.34 -2.44
N ILE A 151 18.31 7.33 -2.92
CA ILE A 151 18.53 7.96 -4.23
C ILE A 151 19.95 8.51 -4.31
N GLY A 152 20.70 8.03 -5.32
CA GLY A 152 22.06 8.46 -5.58
C GLY A 152 23.14 7.82 -4.70
N LEU A 153 22.78 6.90 -3.78
CA LEU A 153 23.73 6.19 -2.93
C LEU A 153 23.69 4.68 -3.17
N ASN A 154 22.62 4.00 -2.71
CA ASN A 154 22.56 2.54 -2.76
C ASN A 154 21.12 2.03 -2.74
N ASN A 155 20.92 0.80 -3.26
CA ASN A 155 19.63 0.12 -3.29
C ASN A 155 19.73 -1.20 -2.50
N PHE A 156 19.15 -1.21 -1.29
CA PHE A 156 19.11 -2.35 -0.39
C PHE A 156 17.83 -3.16 -0.68
N ASN A 157 17.88 -4.00 -1.70
CA ASN A 157 16.70 -4.70 -2.24
C ASN A 157 16.62 -6.19 -1.88
N ARG A 158 17.62 -6.77 -1.23
CA ARG A 158 17.64 -8.15 -0.76
C ARG A 158 17.40 -8.21 0.75
N ILE A 159 16.23 -8.68 1.16
CA ILE A 159 15.88 -8.84 2.57
C ILE A 159 16.66 -10.01 3.17
N PHE A 160 17.28 -9.79 4.33
CA PHE A 160 17.99 -10.80 5.11
C PHE A 160 17.20 -11.23 6.33
N SER A 161 16.60 -10.27 7.02
CA SER A 161 15.77 -10.52 8.18
C SER A 161 14.85 -9.35 8.43
N GLY A 162 13.76 -9.62 9.12
CA GLY A 162 12.81 -8.61 9.55
C GLY A 162 11.75 -9.22 10.43
N GLY A 163 10.97 -8.36 11.03
CA GLY A 163 9.79 -8.71 11.81
C GLY A 163 9.05 -7.41 12.08
N ASN A 164 7.91 -7.28 11.43
CA ASN A 164 7.10 -6.08 11.53
C ASN A 164 5.63 -6.45 11.47
N PHE A 165 4.76 -5.52 11.85
CA PHE A 165 3.33 -5.71 11.77
C PHE A 165 2.61 -4.37 11.66
N TYR A 166 1.37 -4.43 11.18
CA TYR A 166 0.46 -3.30 11.16
C TYR A 166 -0.68 -3.54 12.13
N LEU A 167 -1.00 -2.54 12.96
CA LEU A 167 -2.21 -2.56 13.78
C LEU A 167 -3.26 -1.67 13.12
N LYS A 168 -4.36 -2.28 12.64
CA LYS A 168 -5.51 -1.54 12.14
C LYS A 168 -6.21 -0.88 13.33
N THR A 169 -6.43 0.44 13.24
CA THR A 169 -7.03 1.25 14.31
C THR A 169 -8.43 1.75 13.97
N THR A 170 -8.75 1.88 12.69
CA THR A 170 -10.08 2.22 12.16
C THR A 170 -10.26 1.60 10.79
#